data_cc0217e4b7ec86c0112cf760ea249634
#
_entry.id   cc0217e4b7ec86c0112cf760ea249634
#
_cell.length_a   1.000
_cell.length_b   1.000
_cell.length_c   1.000
_cell.angle_alpha   90.00
_cell.angle_beta   90.00
_cell.angle_gamma   90.00
#
_symmetry.space_group_name_H-M   'P 1'
#
loop_
_entity.id
_entity.type
_entity.pdbx_description
1 polymer ?
#
loop_
_entity_poly.entity_id
_entity_poly.type
_entity_poly.pdbx_seq_one_letter_code
_entity_poly.pdbx_strand_id
1 'polypeptide(L)'
;MPAKVVGLFRYPVKGLSAEPQASVDLHAGRGFPGDRAFALASPTNAFDEAAPVALRKTEFLMLARQEALARLQTAFDPASGHLSVLDRTRSLTKDIRTPDGRADINAFFAEFLPDDQKGRLPRLVTAPGHCFTDVGVHSPELMHAVSMLNLASVRDVEQRIGKHLDPHRFRANVLIEGLERWVENEWLDRDIMLGAVACKGARLTRRCPATEVNPDTATRDINVPQELMICMW
;
A
#
# COMPACT_ATOMS: atom_id res chain seq x y z
N MET A 1 -13.15 15.88 -20.62
CA MET A 1 -12.57 16.80 -19.62
C MET A 1 -11.07 16.56 -19.62
N PRO A 2 -10.21 17.54 -19.30
CA PRO A 2 -8.77 17.27 -19.22
C PRO A 2 -8.49 16.27 -18.07
N ALA A 3 -7.45 15.47 -18.24
CA ALA A 3 -6.98 14.57 -17.20
C ALA A 3 -6.50 15.36 -15.97
N LYS A 4 -6.83 14.92 -14.77
CA LYS A 4 -6.42 15.56 -13.52
C LYS A 4 -6.14 14.54 -12.42
N VAL A 5 -5.19 14.87 -11.55
CA VAL A 5 -4.99 14.16 -10.28
C VAL A 5 -6.10 14.58 -9.32
N VAL A 6 -6.81 13.62 -8.77
CA VAL A 6 -7.94 13.83 -7.82
C VAL A 6 -7.65 13.29 -6.44
N GLY A 7 -6.56 12.58 -6.26
CA GLY A 7 -6.13 12.08 -4.95
C GLY A 7 -4.67 11.70 -4.93
N LEU A 8 -4.00 12.02 -3.82
CA LEU A 8 -2.64 11.61 -3.51
C LEU A 8 -2.66 10.86 -2.18
N PHE A 9 -2.05 9.68 -2.13
CA PHE A 9 -2.11 8.81 -0.96
C PHE A 9 -0.74 8.20 -0.67
N ARG A 10 -0.38 8.23 0.59
CA ARG A 10 0.76 7.50 1.15
C ARG A 10 0.24 6.34 1.98
N TYR A 11 0.96 5.24 1.99
CA TYR A 11 0.70 4.06 2.83
C TYR A 11 1.92 3.82 3.72
N PRO A 12 2.06 4.45 4.88
CA PRO A 12 3.29 4.41 5.66
C PRO A 12 3.72 2.99 6.02
N VAL A 13 2.75 2.15 6.39
CA VAL A 13 3.00 0.76 6.79
C VAL A 13 2.46 -0.21 5.74
N LYS A 14 3.29 -1.17 5.34
CA LYS A 14 2.87 -2.25 4.43
C LYS A 14 1.59 -2.94 4.94
N GLY A 15 0.58 -3.06 4.07
CA GLY A 15 -0.67 -3.74 4.38
C GLY A 15 -1.71 -2.92 5.15
N LEU A 16 -1.40 -1.70 5.61
CA LEU A 16 -2.31 -0.85 6.38
C LEU A 16 -2.92 0.29 5.55
N SER A 17 -3.72 1.15 6.17
CA SER A 17 -4.54 2.17 5.51
C SER A 17 -3.76 3.24 4.75
N ALA A 18 -4.47 3.97 3.91
CA ALA A 18 -3.98 5.14 3.20
C ALA A 18 -3.98 6.38 4.11
N GLU A 19 -3.01 7.26 3.88
CA GLU A 19 -3.01 8.64 4.36
C GLU A 19 -3.15 9.60 3.16
N PRO A 20 -4.16 10.47 3.12
CA PRO A 20 -4.28 11.47 2.09
C PRO A 20 -3.16 12.51 2.21
N GLN A 21 -2.67 12.98 1.06
CA GLN A 21 -1.66 14.03 0.96
C GLN A 21 -2.23 15.20 0.15
N ALA A 22 -2.05 16.42 0.62
CA ALA A 22 -2.47 17.62 -0.13
C ALA A 22 -1.54 17.89 -1.32
N SER A 23 -0.26 17.66 -1.14
CA SER A 23 0.77 17.77 -2.18
C SER A 23 1.94 16.85 -1.89
N VAL A 24 2.74 16.54 -2.89
CA VAL A 24 3.93 15.69 -2.77
C VAL A 24 5.03 16.19 -3.69
N ASP A 25 6.24 16.34 -3.15
CA ASP A 25 7.45 16.60 -3.93
C ASP A 25 8.08 15.26 -4.33
N LEU A 26 8.09 14.96 -5.61
CA LEU A 26 8.68 13.76 -6.16
C LEU A 26 10.10 14.01 -6.65
N HIS A 27 11.01 13.13 -6.30
CA HIS A 27 12.39 13.14 -6.77
C HIS A 27 12.68 11.84 -7.51
N ALA A 28 13.39 11.93 -8.61
CA ALA A 28 13.79 10.77 -9.41
C ALA A 28 14.49 9.71 -8.53
N GLY A 29 14.06 8.47 -8.64
CA GLY A 29 14.63 7.32 -7.91
C GLY A 29 14.26 7.24 -6.42
N ARG A 30 13.49 8.18 -5.85
CA ARG A 30 13.15 8.17 -4.41
C ARG A 30 11.72 7.70 -4.10
N GLY A 31 10.90 7.56 -5.14
CA GLY A 31 9.51 7.13 -4.99
C GLY A 31 8.60 8.15 -4.28
N PHE A 32 7.48 7.67 -3.79
CA PHE A 32 6.52 8.48 -3.05
C PHE A 32 6.99 8.64 -1.60
N PRO A 33 7.20 9.85 -1.07
CA PRO A 33 7.81 10.08 0.24
C PRO A 33 7.08 9.39 1.38
N GLY A 34 7.79 8.57 2.15
CA GLY A 34 7.26 7.84 3.30
C GLY A 34 6.31 6.69 2.97
N ASP A 35 6.15 6.35 1.68
CA ASP A 35 5.30 5.25 1.26
C ASP A 35 5.97 3.91 1.55
N ARG A 36 5.25 2.97 2.22
CA ARG A 36 5.75 1.65 2.66
C ARG A 36 7.12 1.71 3.35
N ALA A 37 7.35 2.80 4.12
CA ALA A 37 8.57 2.97 4.88
C ALA A 37 8.71 1.98 6.05
N PHE A 38 7.59 1.40 6.46
CA PHE A 38 7.50 0.44 7.56
C PHE A 38 6.80 -0.85 7.13
N ALA A 39 7.13 -1.95 7.82
CA ALA A 39 6.41 -3.20 7.73
C ALA A 39 6.36 -3.89 9.10
N LEU A 40 5.39 -4.77 9.27
CA LEU A 40 5.28 -5.65 10.44
C LEU A 40 5.82 -7.02 10.05
N ALA A 41 7.06 -7.28 10.36
CA ALA A 41 7.74 -8.53 10.10
C ALA A 41 7.16 -9.65 10.97
N SER A 42 6.98 -10.85 10.41
CA SER A 42 6.55 -12.01 11.19
C SER A 42 7.59 -12.37 12.27
N PRO A 43 7.21 -13.05 13.36
CA PRO A 43 8.10 -13.32 14.49
C PRO A 43 9.39 -14.10 14.12
N THR A 44 9.35 -14.86 13.03
CA THR A 44 10.48 -15.67 12.54
C THR A 44 11.24 -15.02 11.40
N ASN A 45 10.87 -13.79 11.04
CA ASN A 45 11.45 -13.08 9.92
C ASN A 45 12.90 -12.65 10.19
N ALA A 46 13.76 -12.82 9.18
CA ALA A 46 15.18 -12.51 9.23
C ALA A 46 15.55 -11.13 8.65
N PHE A 47 14.57 -10.20 8.49
CA PHE A 47 14.86 -8.87 7.97
C PHE A 47 15.87 -8.14 8.87
N ASP A 48 16.99 -7.73 8.27
CA ASP A 48 18.01 -6.94 8.94
C ASP A 48 17.89 -5.46 8.53
N GLU A 49 17.60 -4.59 9.49
CA GLU A 49 17.48 -3.15 9.27
C GLU A 49 18.83 -2.51 8.89
N ALA A 50 19.97 -3.11 9.26
CA ALA A 50 21.29 -2.63 8.93
C ALA A 50 21.78 -3.06 7.53
N ALA A 51 21.24 -4.18 7.01
CA ALA A 51 21.55 -4.70 5.68
C ALA A 51 20.26 -5.09 4.94
N PRO A 52 19.40 -4.11 4.60
CA PRO A 52 18.06 -4.38 4.11
C PRO A 52 18.07 -5.05 2.73
N VAL A 53 17.38 -6.17 2.62
CA VAL A 53 17.07 -6.84 1.35
C VAL A 53 15.57 -7.02 1.22
N ALA A 54 15.07 -6.94 -0.02
CA ALA A 54 13.66 -7.15 -0.27
C ALA A 54 13.27 -8.61 -0.01
N LEU A 55 12.32 -8.83 0.89
CA LEU A 55 11.79 -10.14 1.24
C LEU A 55 10.40 -10.35 0.67
N ARG A 56 10.01 -11.62 0.52
CA ARG A 56 8.67 -11.99 0.06
C ARG A 56 7.60 -11.41 0.99
N LYS A 57 6.46 -11.02 0.44
CA LYS A 57 5.35 -10.45 1.23
C LYS A 57 4.84 -11.36 2.34
N THR A 58 5.04 -12.67 2.19
CA THR A 58 4.68 -13.69 3.21
C THR A 58 5.48 -13.58 4.50
N GLU A 59 6.60 -12.87 4.46
CA GLU A 59 7.46 -12.59 5.61
C GLU A 59 6.92 -11.47 6.52
N PHE A 60 5.84 -10.82 6.10
CA PHE A 60 5.23 -9.68 6.80
C PHE A 60 3.73 -9.92 7.02
N LEU A 61 3.16 -9.25 8.01
CA LEU A 61 1.72 -9.12 8.09
C LEU A 61 1.23 -8.47 6.79
N MET A 62 0.23 -9.07 6.16
CA MET A 62 -0.27 -8.60 4.88
C MET A 62 -1.78 -8.76 4.75
N LEU A 63 -2.41 -7.77 4.15
CA LEU A 63 -3.85 -7.72 3.93
C LEU A 63 -4.40 -8.95 3.17
N ALA A 64 -3.58 -9.54 2.29
CA ALA A 64 -3.95 -10.74 1.54
C ALA A 64 -4.21 -11.99 2.43
N ARG A 65 -3.71 -12.00 3.67
CA ARG A 65 -3.92 -13.10 4.65
C ARG A 65 -4.73 -12.67 5.86
N GLN A 66 -4.56 -11.43 6.33
CA GLN A 66 -5.20 -10.87 7.51
C GLN A 66 -6.14 -9.74 7.10
N GLU A 67 -7.33 -10.05 6.66
CA GLU A 67 -8.33 -9.07 6.23
C GLU A 67 -8.71 -8.08 7.34
N ALA A 68 -8.63 -8.51 8.60
CA ALA A 68 -8.87 -7.65 9.75
C ALA A 68 -7.96 -6.40 9.81
N LEU A 69 -6.79 -6.42 9.13
CA LEU A 69 -5.92 -5.25 9.02
C LEU A 69 -6.59 -4.07 8.29
N ALA A 70 -7.58 -4.33 7.44
CA ALA A 70 -8.29 -3.28 6.70
C ALA A 70 -9.12 -2.36 7.62
N ARG A 71 -9.53 -2.84 8.80
CA ARG A 71 -10.28 -2.02 9.76
C ARG A 71 -9.43 -0.96 10.47
N LEU A 72 -8.09 -1.09 10.36
CA LEU A 72 -7.15 -0.20 11.04
C LEU A 72 -6.92 1.07 10.23
N GLN A 73 -7.06 2.21 10.88
CA GLN A 73 -6.64 3.50 10.34
C GLN A 73 -5.28 3.85 10.93
N THR A 74 -4.32 4.17 10.07
CA THR A 74 -2.96 4.48 10.50
C THR A 74 -2.53 5.84 10.00
N ALA A 75 -1.75 6.56 10.81
CA ALA A 75 -1.12 7.81 10.44
C ALA A 75 0.31 7.86 10.99
N PHE A 76 1.23 8.38 10.19
CA PHE A 76 2.63 8.55 10.60
C PHE A 76 3.07 10.00 10.43
N ASP A 77 3.48 10.62 11.53
CA ASP A 77 4.11 11.94 11.51
C ASP A 77 5.64 11.81 11.48
N PRO A 78 6.29 12.12 10.34
CA PRO A 78 7.74 12.02 10.22
C PRO A 78 8.50 13.03 11.09
N ALA A 79 7.89 14.15 11.47
CA ALA A 79 8.54 15.17 12.30
C ALA A 79 8.69 14.67 13.75
N SER A 80 7.63 14.15 14.33
CA SER A 80 7.63 13.64 15.71
C SER A 80 8.00 12.16 15.83
N GLY A 81 8.00 11.40 14.71
CA GLY A 81 8.22 9.95 14.70
C GLY A 81 7.05 9.14 15.26
N HIS A 82 5.88 9.76 15.44
CA HIS A 82 4.72 9.08 15.98
C HIS A 82 3.96 8.30 14.91
N LEU A 83 3.75 7.02 15.19
CA LEU A 83 2.81 6.17 14.47
C LEU A 83 1.53 6.04 15.29
N SER A 84 0.43 6.46 14.71
CA SER A 84 -0.92 6.32 15.27
C SER A 84 -1.64 5.16 14.59
N VAL A 85 -2.33 4.35 15.38
CA VAL A 85 -3.19 3.25 14.92
C VAL A 85 -4.52 3.37 15.61
N LEU A 86 -5.61 3.42 14.85
CA LEU A 86 -6.99 3.43 15.35
C LEU A 86 -7.71 2.16 14.87
N ASP A 87 -8.28 1.41 15.82
CA ASP A 87 -9.14 0.26 15.58
C ASP A 87 -10.48 0.49 16.28
N ARG A 88 -11.49 0.94 15.53
CA ARG A 88 -12.85 1.23 16.04
C ARG A 88 -12.84 2.12 17.30
N THR A 89 -12.74 1.51 18.50
CA THR A 89 -12.78 2.20 19.81
C THR A 89 -11.42 2.26 20.49
N ARG A 90 -10.41 1.61 19.94
CA ARG A 90 -9.07 1.51 20.53
C ARG A 90 -8.07 2.28 19.69
N SER A 91 -7.34 3.19 20.30
CA SER A 91 -6.28 3.96 19.66
C SER A 91 -4.95 3.78 20.38
N LEU A 92 -3.88 3.80 19.61
CA LEU A 92 -2.50 3.79 20.09
C LEU A 92 -1.69 4.81 19.28
N THR A 93 -0.94 5.69 19.97
CA THR A 93 0.02 6.60 19.33
C THR A 93 1.34 6.48 20.05
N LYS A 94 2.41 6.14 19.34
CA LYS A 94 3.73 5.90 19.91
C LYS A 94 4.85 6.45 19.03
N ASP A 95 5.89 6.97 19.67
CA ASP A 95 7.13 7.34 18.97
C ASP A 95 7.93 6.07 18.63
N ILE A 96 7.90 5.69 17.36
CA ILE A 96 8.55 4.46 16.86
C ILE A 96 10.07 4.57 16.71
N ARG A 97 10.66 5.72 17.04
CA ARG A 97 12.11 5.89 17.14
C ARG A 97 12.64 5.34 18.47
N THR A 98 11.74 5.17 19.47
CA THR A 98 12.09 4.63 20.79
C THR A 98 11.86 3.12 20.85
N PRO A 99 12.69 2.36 21.60
CA PRO A 99 12.47 0.93 21.81
C PRO A 99 11.09 0.62 22.43
N ASP A 100 10.66 1.39 23.42
CA ASP A 100 9.37 1.20 24.12
C ASP A 100 8.19 1.46 23.18
N GLY A 101 8.27 2.53 22.36
CA GLY A 101 7.24 2.82 21.38
C GLY A 101 7.10 1.71 20.33
N ARG A 102 8.22 1.15 19.86
CA ARG A 102 8.19 -0.03 18.96
C ARG A 102 7.62 -1.27 19.66
N ALA A 103 7.97 -1.50 20.93
CA ALA A 103 7.46 -2.63 21.69
C ALA A 103 5.92 -2.54 21.86
N ASP A 104 5.39 -1.35 22.14
CA ASP A 104 3.95 -1.13 22.24
C ASP A 104 3.22 -1.36 20.91
N ILE A 105 3.79 -0.90 19.79
CA ILE A 105 3.26 -1.17 18.45
C ILE A 105 3.30 -2.68 18.16
N ASN A 106 4.39 -3.36 18.45
CA ASN A 106 4.51 -4.81 18.26
C ASN A 106 3.45 -5.59 19.07
N ALA A 107 3.25 -5.19 20.34
CA ALA A 107 2.23 -5.80 21.20
C ALA A 107 0.81 -5.58 20.65
N PHE A 108 0.50 -4.37 20.16
CA PHE A 108 -0.79 -4.07 19.53
C PHE A 108 -1.08 -4.99 18.35
N PHE A 109 -0.08 -5.23 17.49
CA PHE A 109 -0.27 -6.06 16.30
C PHE A 109 -0.18 -7.56 16.53
N ALA A 110 0.11 -8.02 17.75
CA ALA A 110 0.17 -9.45 18.07
C ALA A 110 -1.15 -10.20 17.81
N GLU A 111 -2.28 -9.54 18.03
CA GLU A 111 -3.61 -10.11 17.77
C GLU A 111 -3.93 -10.35 16.29
N PHE A 112 -3.22 -9.64 15.39
CA PHE A 112 -3.38 -9.76 13.93
C PHE A 112 -2.47 -10.83 13.31
N LEU A 113 -1.66 -11.52 14.12
CA LEU A 113 -0.86 -12.63 13.64
C LEU A 113 -1.76 -13.81 13.22
N PRO A 114 -1.38 -14.59 12.21
CA PRO A 114 -2.07 -15.82 11.85
C PRO A 114 -2.02 -16.82 12.99
N ASP A 115 -2.95 -17.80 12.99
CA ASP A 115 -3.16 -18.72 14.11
C ASP A 115 -1.93 -19.54 14.49
N ASP A 116 -1.11 -19.92 13.51
CA ASP A 116 0.16 -20.64 13.71
C ASP A 116 1.26 -19.79 14.37
N GLN A 117 1.04 -18.47 14.50
CA GLN A 117 1.98 -17.53 15.11
C GLN A 117 1.41 -16.83 16.35
N LYS A 118 0.21 -17.19 16.79
CA LYS A 118 -0.40 -16.63 18.00
C LYS A 118 0.48 -16.84 19.23
N GLY A 119 0.47 -15.83 20.12
CA GLY A 119 1.31 -15.81 21.33
C GLY A 119 2.74 -15.34 21.08
N ARG A 120 3.09 -14.97 19.84
CA ARG A 120 4.34 -14.32 19.49
C ARG A 120 4.10 -12.84 19.21
N LEU A 121 5.17 -12.07 19.02
CA LEU A 121 5.10 -10.64 18.64
C LEU A 121 5.62 -10.45 17.23
N PRO A 122 4.89 -9.73 16.36
CA PRO A 122 5.47 -9.20 15.13
C PRO A 122 6.51 -8.15 15.48
N ARG A 123 7.34 -7.78 14.53
CA ARG A 123 8.36 -6.75 14.72
C ARG A 123 8.15 -5.63 13.70
N LEU A 124 7.89 -4.41 14.19
CA LEU A 124 7.90 -3.22 13.33
C LEU A 124 9.33 -3.00 12.83
N VAL A 125 9.50 -3.01 11.52
CA VAL A 125 10.80 -2.85 10.85
C VAL A 125 10.79 -1.67 9.89
N THR A 126 11.95 -1.03 9.75
CA THR A 126 12.21 0.05 8.81
C THR A 126 13.69 0.05 8.43
N ALA A 127 14.03 0.58 7.27
CA ALA A 127 15.42 0.83 6.93
C ALA A 127 15.52 2.06 6.01
N PRO A 128 16.54 2.92 6.18
CA PRO A 128 16.72 4.09 5.34
C PRO A 128 16.80 3.73 3.86
N GLY A 129 15.97 4.39 3.03
CA GLY A 129 15.95 4.15 1.59
C GLY A 129 15.31 2.83 1.15
N HIS A 130 14.76 2.03 2.06
CA HIS A 130 14.05 0.78 1.72
C HIS A 130 12.54 1.00 1.76
N CYS A 131 11.83 0.55 0.71
CA CYS A 131 10.38 0.53 0.66
C CYS A 131 9.87 -0.91 0.64
N PHE A 132 8.97 -1.25 1.56
CA PHE A 132 8.41 -2.60 1.69
C PHE A 132 7.35 -2.91 0.62
N THR A 133 7.69 -2.70 -0.66
CA THR A 133 6.84 -3.00 -1.80
C THR A 133 6.98 -4.46 -2.23
N ASP A 134 5.92 -5.05 -2.79
CA ASP A 134 5.97 -6.44 -3.28
C ASP A 134 6.84 -6.56 -4.53
N VAL A 135 6.97 -5.49 -5.30
CA VAL A 135 7.74 -5.46 -6.54
C VAL A 135 9.26 -5.44 -6.29
N GLY A 136 9.70 -4.92 -5.14
CA GLY A 136 11.12 -4.84 -4.80
C GLY A 136 11.85 -6.18 -4.76
N VAL A 137 11.13 -7.29 -4.53
CA VAL A 137 11.69 -8.65 -4.58
C VAL A 137 12.11 -9.05 -6.00
N HIS A 138 11.42 -8.52 -7.02
CA HIS A 138 11.63 -8.88 -8.43
C HIS A 138 12.46 -7.85 -9.18
N SER A 139 12.40 -6.60 -8.75
CA SER A 139 13.13 -5.48 -9.35
C SER A 139 13.40 -4.41 -8.28
N PRO A 140 14.65 -4.33 -7.79
CA PRO A 140 15.04 -3.30 -6.84
C PRO A 140 14.80 -1.86 -7.37
N GLU A 141 14.96 -1.64 -8.68
CA GLU A 141 14.70 -0.33 -9.30
C GLU A 141 13.23 0.08 -9.18
N LEU A 142 12.30 -0.88 -9.24
CA LEU A 142 10.86 -0.62 -9.11
C LEU A 142 10.41 -0.54 -7.65
N MET A 143 11.27 -0.77 -6.67
CA MET A 143 10.95 -0.62 -5.25
C MET A 143 10.36 0.77 -4.95
N HIS A 144 10.85 1.78 -5.65
CA HIS A 144 10.47 3.18 -5.51
C HIS A 144 9.46 3.67 -6.58
N ALA A 145 8.85 2.76 -7.33
CA ALA A 145 7.85 3.15 -8.32
C ALA A 145 6.61 3.75 -7.66
N VAL A 146 6.12 4.85 -8.21
CA VAL A 146 4.85 5.49 -7.83
C VAL A 146 3.71 4.78 -8.55
N SER A 147 2.71 4.34 -7.82
CA SER A 147 1.56 3.65 -8.40
C SER A 147 0.43 4.61 -8.75
N MET A 148 -0.09 4.49 -9.97
CA MET A 148 -1.20 5.30 -10.48
C MET A 148 -2.43 4.44 -10.75
N LEU A 149 -3.62 5.02 -10.61
CA LEU A 149 -4.90 4.37 -10.86
C LEU A 149 -5.83 5.31 -11.61
N ASN A 150 -6.32 4.87 -12.76
CA ASN A 150 -7.33 5.56 -13.55
C ASN A 150 -8.73 5.21 -13.02
N LEU A 151 -9.47 6.19 -12.52
CA LEU A 151 -10.80 5.97 -11.98
C LEU A 151 -11.84 5.59 -13.06
N ALA A 152 -11.60 5.93 -14.33
CA ALA A 152 -12.47 5.46 -15.42
C ALA A 152 -12.37 3.93 -15.61
N SER A 153 -11.17 3.35 -15.43
CA SER A 153 -10.98 1.89 -15.47
C SER A 153 -11.63 1.19 -14.28
N VAL A 154 -11.58 1.81 -13.09
CA VAL A 154 -12.28 1.29 -11.90
C VAL A 154 -13.79 1.28 -12.14
N ARG A 155 -14.36 2.37 -12.66
CA ARG A 155 -15.79 2.48 -12.99
C ARG A 155 -16.23 1.47 -14.06
N ASP A 156 -15.37 1.14 -15.03
CA ASP A 156 -15.68 0.11 -16.01
C ASP A 156 -15.82 -1.28 -15.35
N VAL A 157 -14.95 -1.60 -14.39
CA VAL A 157 -15.07 -2.84 -13.60
C VAL A 157 -16.34 -2.82 -12.74
N GLU A 158 -16.63 -1.71 -12.03
CA GLU A 158 -17.86 -1.56 -11.24
C GLU A 158 -19.12 -1.84 -12.08
N GLN A 159 -19.19 -1.25 -13.28
CA GLN A 159 -20.34 -1.45 -14.18
C GLN A 159 -20.51 -2.92 -14.58
N ARG A 160 -19.42 -3.63 -14.83
CA ARG A 160 -19.44 -5.04 -15.24
C ARG A 160 -19.88 -5.97 -14.11
N ILE A 161 -19.38 -5.71 -12.88
CA ILE A 161 -19.70 -6.56 -11.73
C ILE A 161 -21.02 -6.16 -11.04
N GLY A 162 -21.56 -4.97 -11.35
CA GLY A 162 -22.78 -4.45 -10.71
C GLY A 162 -22.63 -4.15 -9.22
N LYS A 163 -21.40 -3.90 -8.75
CA LYS A 163 -21.07 -3.61 -7.34
C LYS A 163 -20.10 -2.45 -7.26
N HIS A 164 -20.23 -1.63 -6.20
CA HIS A 164 -19.26 -0.58 -5.91
C HIS A 164 -17.87 -1.13 -5.63
N LEU A 165 -16.84 -0.55 -6.26
CA LEU A 165 -15.45 -0.95 -6.16
C LEU A 165 -14.60 0.22 -5.66
N ASP A 166 -14.40 0.31 -4.34
CA ASP A 166 -13.60 1.37 -3.74
C ASP A 166 -12.16 1.38 -4.32
N PRO A 167 -11.69 2.52 -4.88
CA PRO A 167 -10.35 2.66 -5.43
C PRO A 167 -9.21 2.37 -4.43
N HIS A 168 -9.44 2.53 -3.13
CA HIS A 168 -8.44 2.26 -2.09
C HIS A 168 -8.06 0.78 -1.98
N ARG A 169 -8.87 -0.14 -2.51
CA ARG A 169 -8.51 -1.57 -2.66
C ARG A 169 -7.22 -1.76 -3.47
N PHE A 170 -7.00 -0.88 -4.45
CA PHE A 170 -5.82 -0.93 -5.32
C PHE A 170 -4.56 -0.34 -4.67
N ARG A 171 -4.70 0.42 -3.57
CA ARG A 171 -3.60 0.99 -2.80
C ARG A 171 -2.65 1.82 -3.67
N ALA A 172 -3.21 2.57 -4.61
CA ALA A 172 -2.46 3.46 -5.49
C ALA A 172 -2.07 4.77 -4.78
N ASN A 173 -0.91 5.32 -5.15
CA ASN A 173 -0.45 6.61 -4.63
C ASN A 173 -1.15 7.78 -5.30
N VAL A 174 -1.50 7.65 -6.57
CA VAL A 174 -2.10 8.71 -7.39
C VAL A 174 -3.39 8.21 -8.02
N LEU A 175 -4.50 8.92 -7.77
CA LEU A 175 -5.77 8.69 -8.46
C LEU A 175 -5.95 9.74 -9.55
N ILE A 176 -6.34 9.31 -10.75
CA ILE A 176 -6.49 10.13 -11.93
C ILE A 176 -7.91 10.03 -12.48
N GLU A 177 -8.46 11.17 -12.89
CA GLU A 177 -9.75 11.32 -13.55
C GLU A 177 -9.62 12.03 -14.90
N GLY A 178 -10.66 11.88 -15.75
CA GLY A 178 -10.75 12.57 -17.04
C GLY A 178 -10.02 11.85 -18.17
N LEU A 179 -9.55 10.64 -17.96
CA LEU A 179 -8.97 9.76 -18.97
C LEU A 179 -10.00 8.76 -19.52
N GLU A 180 -9.75 8.25 -20.73
CA GLU A 180 -10.43 7.08 -21.24
C GLU A 180 -10.07 5.86 -20.38
N ARG A 181 -11.02 4.92 -20.23
CA ARG A 181 -10.78 3.67 -19.50
C ARG A 181 -9.66 2.88 -20.18
N TRP A 182 -8.80 2.29 -19.36
CA TRP A 182 -7.69 1.40 -19.75
C TRP A 182 -6.57 2.05 -20.56
N VAL A 183 -6.61 3.36 -20.84
CA VAL A 183 -5.54 4.07 -21.58
C VAL A 183 -4.20 3.98 -20.87
N GLU A 184 -4.19 3.83 -19.53
CA GLU A 184 -2.98 3.63 -18.74
C GLU A 184 -2.20 2.37 -19.11
N ASN A 185 -2.83 1.39 -19.75
CA ASN A 185 -2.16 0.19 -20.24
C ASN A 185 -1.21 0.48 -21.40
N GLU A 186 -1.43 1.57 -22.13
CA GLU A 186 -0.60 2.03 -23.24
C GLU A 186 0.64 2.81 -22.76
N TRP A 187 0.74 3.10 -21.46
CA TRP A 187 1.84 3.92 -20.93
C TRP A 187 3.12 3.13 -20.66
N LEU A 188 3.09 1.82 -20.82
CA LEU A 188 4.28 1.00 -20.64
C LEU A 188 5.40 1.47 -21.60
N ASP A 189 6.59 1.72 -21.01
CA ASP A 189 7.77 2.28 -21.67
C ASP A 189 7.59 3.69 -22.29
N ARG A 190 6.46 4.35 -22.05
CA ARG A 190 6.18 5.70 -22.53
C ARG A 190 6.54 6.75 -21.49
N ASP A 191 7.02 7.89 -21.99
CA ASP A 191 7.16 9.10 -21.19
C ASP A 191 5.79 9.76 -21.01
N ILE A 192 5.48 10.11 -19.76
CA ILE A 192 4.22 10.75 -19.36
C ILE A 192 4.49 11.94 -18.46
N MET A 193 3.63 12.93 -18.52
CA MET A 193 3.70 14.09 -17.62
C MET A 193 2.62 13.98 -16.56
N LEU A 194 3.03 13.97 -15.28
CA LEU A 194 2.13 14.04 -14.13
C LEU A 194 2.22 15.47 -13.53
N GLY A 195 1.40 16.38 -14.02
CA GLY A 195 1.59 17.79 -13.76
C GLY A 195 2.92 18.29 -14.36
N ALA A 196 3.79 18.80 -13.52
CA ALA A 196 5.15 19.25 -13.90
C ALA A 196 6.20 18.12 -13.80
N VAL A 197 5.83 16.93 -13.35
CA VAL A 197 6.77 15.82 -13.12
C VAL A 197 6.84 14.92 -14.34
N ALA A 198 8.03 14.78 -14.93
CA ALA A 198 8.29 13.81 -15.99
C ALA A 198 8.41 12.40 -15.38
N CYS A 199 7.62 11.47 -15.88
CA CYS A 199 7.58 10.07 -15.44
C CYS A 199 7.72 9.15 -16.64
N LYS A 200 8.06 7.88 -16.36
CA LYS A 200 8.04 6.81 -17.36
C LYS A 200 7.13 5.69 -16.87
N GLY A 201 6.27 5.19 -17.74
CA GLY A 201 5.47 4.01 -17.46
C GLY A 201 6.35 2.77 -17.36
N ALA A 202 6.51 2.27 -16.14
CA ALA A 202 7.49 1.22 -15.85
C ALA A 202 6.90 -0.19 -15.90
N ARG A 203 5.68 -0.37 -15.39
CA ARG A 203 5.07 -1.70 -15.27
C ARG A 203 3.55 -1.63 -15.05
N LEU A 204 2.82 -2.55 -15.66
CA LEU A 204 1.44 -2.84 -15.29
C LEU A 204 1.41 -3.68 -14.01
N THR A 205 0.64 -3.25 -13.02
CA THR A 205 0.59 -3.89 -11.71
C THR A 205 -0.44 -5.00 -11.66
N ARG A 206 0.01 -6.24 -11.58
CA ARG A 206 -0.88 -7.39 -11.30
C ARG A 206 -1.50 -7.23 -9.92
N ARG A 207 -2.77 -7.61 -9.78
CA ARG A 207 -3.49 -7.52 -8.52
C ARG A 207 -3.49 -8.87 -7.78
N CYS A 208 -3.36 -8.81 -6.47
CA CYS A 208 -3.34 -9.98 -5.60
C CYS A 208 -4.61 -9.98 -4.71
N PRO A 209 -4.89 -11.08 -3.99
CA PRO A 209 -6.06 -11.18 -3.11
C PRO A 209 -6.22 -10.08 -2.06
N ALA A 210 -5.22 -9.23 -1.83
CA ALA A 210 -5.40 -8.05 -0.97
C ALA A 210 -6.49 -7.08 -1.49
N THR A 211 -6.72 -7.02 -2.82
CA THR A 211 -7.76 -6.19 -3.43
C THR A 211 -9.18 -6.73 -3.25
N GLU A 212 -9.31 -7.98 -2.82
CA GLU A 212 -10.62 -8.58 -2.48
C GLU A 212 -11.19 -8.00 -1.19
N VAL A 213 -10.33 -7.50 -0.31
CA VAL A 213 -10.71 -6.99 0.99
C VAL A 213 -11.32 -5.61 0.85
N ASN A 214 -12.54 -5.46 1.31
CA ASN A 214 -13.24 -4.18 1.39
C ASN A 214 -12.60 -3.32 2.50
N PRO A 215 -12.12 -2.10 2.20
CA PRO A 215 -11.44 -1.26 3.19
C PRO A 215 -12.35 -0.78 4.32
N ASP A 216 -13.67 -0.67 4.09
CA ASP A 216 -14.61 -0.20 5.10
C ASP A 216 -15.09 -1.31 6.03
N THR A 217 -15.35 -2.50 5.47
CA THR A 217 -15.94 -3.62 6.22
C THR A 217 -14.91 -4.65 6.70
N ALA A 218 -13.69 -4.61 6.15
CA ALA A 218 -12.63 -5.60 6.37
C ALA A 218 -13.07 -7.05 6.03
N THR A 219 -13.93 -7.20 5.02
CA THR A 219 -14.40 -8.50 4.52
C THR A 219 -14.03 -8.69 3.06
N ARG A 220 -13.90 -9.93 2.62
CA ARG A 220 -13.75 -10.27 1.20
C ARG A 220 -15.11 -10.34 0.54
N ASP A 221 -15.39 -9.43 -0.36
CA ASP A 221 -16.71 -9.28 -0.98
C ASP A 221 -16.69 -9.31 -2.52
N ILE A 222 -15.53 -9.08 -3.14
CA ILE A 222 -15.34 -9.06 -4.59
C ILE A 222 -14.00 -9.74 -4.92
N ASN A 223 -14.01 -10.71 -5.85
CA ASN A 223 -12.77 -11.31 -6.37
C ASN A 223 -12.16 -10.42 -7.47
N VAL A 224 -11.62 -9.27 -7.06
CA VAL A 224 -11.06 -8.27 -7.98
C VAL A 224 -10.01 -8.83 -8.95
N PRO A 225 -9.07 -9.71 -8.55
CA PRO A 225 -8.12 -10.31 -9.49
C PRO A 225 -8.80 -11.08 -10.62
N GLN A 226 -9.86 -11.82 -10.33
CA GLN A 226 -10.61 -12.58 -11.33
C GLN A 226 -11.39 -11.64 -12.28
N GLU A 227 -12.06 -10.64 -11.73
CA GLU A 227 -12.83 -9.67 -12.52
C GLU A 227 -11.93 -8.91 -13.49
N LEU A 228 -10.73 -8.51 -13.06
CA LEU A 228 -9.76 -7.84 -13.92
C LEU A 228 -9.26 -8.75 -15.06
N MET A 229 -9.08 -10.05 -14.83
CA MET A 229 -8.71 -10.98 -15.93
C MET A 229 -9.78 -11.05 -17.00
N ILE A 230 -11.06 -11.01 -16.61
CA ILE A 230 -12.19 -11.01 -17.54
C ILE A 230 -12.28 -9.69 -18.31
N CYS A 231 -11.86 -8.56 -17.70
CA CYS A 231 -11.91 -7.24 -18.33
C CYS A 231 -10.76 -6.97 -19.32
N MET A 232 -9.66 -7.69 -19.21
CA MET A 232 -8.45 -7.45 -20.01
C MET A 232 -8.35 -8.35 -21.25
N TRP A 233 -9.30 -9.23 -21.46
CA TRP A 233 -9.44 -10.14 -22.62
C TRP A 233 -10.82 -9.96 -23.25
#